data_29092df9f3f2291c0d835de4417d14da
#
_entry.id   29092df9f3f2291c0d835de4417d14da
#
_cell.length_a   1.000
_cell.length_b   1.000
_cell.length_c   1.000
_cell.angle_alpha   90.00
_cell.angle_beta   90.00
_cell.angle_gamma   90.00
#
_symmetry.space_group_name_H-M   'P 1'
#
loop_
_entity.id
_entity.type
_entity.pdbx_description
1 polymer ?
#
loop_
_entity_poly.entity_id
_entity_poly.type
_entity_poly.pdbx_seq_one_letter_code
_entity_poly.pdbx_strand_id
1 'polypeptide(L)'
;MKFQVIIFLAVIAHSFLLAQDKRFTKGAENGYVWITLNQSYNTLTDYKFEYLASMLENQRYMIKYDNKPKMPIGCRDDIAKVGESENAEELDLNVMVEMIDEFYTRKENLIIPVIGAYCYCVKDLAGLSLKDLESYRQELLAFSKE
;
A
#
# COMPACT_ATOMS: atom_id res chain seq x y z
N MET A 1 24.18 -22.47 37.37
CA MET A 1 22.87 -21.83 37.15
C MET A 1 22.89 -20.48 36.47
N LYS A 2 23.88 -19.61 36.62
CA LYS A 2 23.90 -18.27 35.97
C LYS A 2 24.09 -18.29 34.46
N PHE A 3 24.79 -19.27 33.91
CA PHE A 3 25.02 -19.38 32.45
C PHE A 3 23.78 -19.79 31.63
N GLN A 4 22.91 -20.64 32.20
CA GLN A 4 21.68 -21.08 31.51
C GLN A 4 20.63 -19.97 31.41
N VAL A 5 20.57 -19.05 32.36
CA VAL A 5 19.66 -17.91 32.34
C VAL A 5 20.02 -16.91 31.25
N ILE A 6 21.31 -16.68 30.99
CA ILE A 6 21.80 -15.75 29.98
C ILE A 6 21.47 -16.26 28.56
N ILE A 7 21.60 -17.57 28.32
CA ILE A 7 21.26 -18.17 27.02
C ILE A 7 19.76 -18.09 26.75
N PHE A 8 18.91 -18.31 27.79
CA PHE A 8 17.47 -18.23 27.65
C PHE A 8 16.98 -16.79 27.34
N LEU A 9 17.57 -15.78 27.96
CA LEU A 9 17.26 -14.38 27.70
C LEU A 9 17.73 -13.95 26.30
N ALA A 10 18.85 -14.44 25.81
CA ALA A 10 19.34 -14.16 24.46
C ALA A 10 18.44 -14.76 23.36
N VAL A 11 17.88 -15.97 23.58
CA VAL A 11 16.96 -16.62 22.64
C VAL A 11 15.61 -15.88 22.60
N ILE A 12 15.10 -15.42 23.74
CA ILE A 12 13.84 -14.65 23.79
C ILE A 12 14.03 -13.29 23.09
N ALA A 13 15.16 -12.59 23.31
CA ALA A 13 15.43 -11.31 22.65
C ALA A 13 15.55 -11.44 21.13
N HIS A 14 16.12 -12.54 20.62
CA HIS A 14 16.17 -12.79 19.15
C HIS A 14 14.80 -13.11 18.56
N SER A 15 13.89 -13.72 19.31
CA SER A 15 12.54 -14.02 18.84
C SER A 15 11.67 -12.76 18.69
N PHE A 16 11.91 -11.72 19.49
CA PHE A 16 11.23 -10.44 19.37
C PHE A 16 11.74 -9.56 18.21
N LEU A 17 13.00 -9.72 17.81
CA LEU A 17 13.59 -8.95 16.69
C LEU A 17 13.16 -9.46 15.31
N LEU A 18 12.56 -10.66 15.21
CA LEU A 18 12.14 -11.27 13.95
C LEU A 18 10.64 -11.18 13.68
N ALA A 19 9.84 -10.61 14.57
CA ALA A 19 8.44 -10.32 14.30
C ALA A 19 8.34 -9.03 13.49
N GLN A 20 8.71 -9.10 12.20
CA GLN A 20 8.43 -8.03 11.28
C GLN A 20 6.93 -7.73 11.33
N ASP A 21 6.55 -6.50 11.68
CA ASP A 21 5.14 -6.12 11.77
C ASP A 21 4.48 -6.32 10.40
N LYS A 22 3.54 -7.24 10.32
CA LYS A 22 2.84 -7.60 9.07
C LYS A 22 2.18 -6.40 8.39
N ARG A 23 1.96 -5.31 9.13
CA ARG A 23 1.33 -4.09 8.63
C ARG A 23 2.25 -3.25 7.73
N PHE A 24 3.55 -3.55 7.71
CA PHE A 24 4.52 -2.79 6.95
C PHE A 24 5.27 -3.68 5.95
N THR A 25 5.44 -3.16 4.75
CA THR A 25 6.27 -3.73 3.70
C THR A 25 7.30 -2.69 3.29
N LYS A 26 8.57 -2.98 3.55
CA LYS A 26 9.70 -2.05 3.29
C LYS A 26 9.46 -0.64 3.87
N GLY A 27 8.88 -0.58 5.07
CA GLY A 27 8.60 0.67 5.78
C GLY A 27 7.32 1.41 5.35
N ALA A 28 6.59 0.89 4.37
CA ALA A 28 5.30 1.44 3.96
C ALA A 28 4.15 0.58 4.49
N GLU A 29 3.07 1.21 4.89
CA GLU A 29 1.83 0.54 5.29
C GLU A 29 1.21 -0.21 4.11
N ASN A 30 0.68 -1.40 4.39
CA ASN A 30 0.16 -2.33 3.39
C ASN A 30 -1.31 -2.68 3.63
N GLY A 31 -1.83 -3.66 2.89
CA GLY A 31 -3.21 -4.09 2.96
C GLY A 31 -3.67 -4.54 4.36
N TYR A 32 -2.78 -5.03 5.22
CA TYR A 32 -3.14 -5.36 6.60
C TYR A 32 -3.52 -4.12 7.43
N VAL A 33 -2.96 -2.95 7.15
CA VAL A 33 -3.43 -1.68 7.73
C VAL A 33 -4.76 -1.31 7.09
N TRP A 34 -4.82 -1.30 5.76
CA TRP A 34 -5.99 -0.87 5.00
C TRP A 34 -7.29 -1.55 5.43
N ILE A 35 -7.29 -2.88 5.56
CA ILE A 35 -8.49 -3.64 5.91
C ILE A 35 -8.99 -3.38 7.35
N THR A 36 -8.20 -2.73 8.19
CA THR A 36 -8.58 -2.41 9.58
C THR A 36 -9.13 -1.00 9.75
N LEU A 37 -8.96 -0.11 8.76
CA LEU A 37 -9.27 1.32 8.92
C LEU A 37 -10.74 1.62 9.22
N ASN A 38 -11.69 0.90 8.61
CA ASN A 38 -13.13 1.15 8.80
C ASN A 38 -13.82 0.14 9.73
N GLN A 39 -13.06 -0.62 10.53
CA GLN A 39 -13.64 -1.60 11.45
C GLN A 39 -14.22 -0.98 12.75
N SER A 40 -14.08 0.31 12.94
CA SER A 40 -14.60 1.01 14.13
C SER A 40 -16.06 1.45 13.90
N TYR A 41 -16.99 0.79 14.54
CA TYR A 41 -18.43 0.75 14.29
C TYR A 41 -19.23 2.05 14.55
N ASN A 42 -18.64 3.20 14.86
CA ASN A 42 -19.43 4.35 15.36
C ASN A 42 -19.04 5.73 14.80
N THR A 43 -18.40 5.83 13.66
CA THR A 43 -18.01 7.14 13.13
C THR A 43 -18.56 7.39 11.74
N LEU A 44 -19.08 8.60 11.52
CA LEU A 44 -19.45 9.13 10.20
C LEU A 44 -18.21 9.40 9.32
N THR A 45 -17.02 9.13 9.84
CA THR A 45 -15.74 9.41 9.16
C THR A 45 -15.32 8.17 8.37
N ASP A 46 -15.09 8.36 7.08
CA ASP A 46 -14.44 7.34 6.24
C ASP A 46 -12.92 7.42 6.43
N TYR A 47 -12.41 6.58 7.31
CA TYR A 47 -10.97 6.53 7.61
C TYR A 47 -10.11 6.11 6.41
N LYS A 48 -10.65 5.33 5.47
CA LYS A 48 -9.91 4.95 4.25
C LYS A 48 -9.74 6.14 3.33
N PHE A 49 -10.79 6.95 3.17
CA PHE A 49 -10.72 8.18 2.41
C PHE A 49 -9.68 9.14 3.00
N GLU A 50 -9.76 9.42 4.30
CA GLU A 50 -8.82 10.31 5.00
C GLU A 50 -7.38 9.80 4.93
N TYR A 51 -7.20 8.49 5.10
CA TYR A 51 -5.89 7.85 4.96
C TYR A 51 -5.32 8.02 3.55
N LEU A 52 -6.12 7.73 2.53
CA LEU A 52 -5.70 7.84 1.13
C LEU A 52 -5.35 9.27 0.76
N ALA A 53 -6.18 10.24 1.14
CA ALA A 53 -5.93 11.65 0.94
C ALA A 53 -4.60 12.10 1.59
N SER A 54 -4.38 11.72 2.85
CA SER A 54 -3.15 12.03 3.58
C SER A 54 -1.92 11.37 2.97
N MET A 55 -2.03 10.11 2.54
CA MET A 55 -0.94 9.40 1.89
C MET A 55 -0.52 10.08 0.59
N LEU A 56 -1.48 10.46 -0.26
CA LEU A 56 -1.22 11.13 -1.54
C LEU A 56 -0.63 12.52 -1.35
N GLU A 57 -1.09 13.27 -0.35
CA GLU A 57 -0.50 14.57 -0.02
C GLU A 57 0.95 14.44 0.46
N ASN A 58 1.24 13.47 1.30
CA ASN A 58 2.61 13.16 1.73
C ASN A 58 3.50 12.77 0.55
N GLN A 59 3.00 11.99 -0.41
CA GLN A 59 3.75 11.63 -1.62
C GLN A 59 4.06 12.87 -2.48
N ARG A 60 3.10 13.76 -2.68
CA ARG A 60 3.30 15.04 -3.38
C ARG A 60 4.35 15.90 -2.68
N TYR A 61 4.29 15.97 -1.35
CA TYR A 61 5.26 16.70 -0.54
C TYR A 61 6.67 16.15 -0.72
N MET A 62 6.84 14.81 -0.64
CA MET A 62 8.14 14.15 -0.78
C MET A 62 8.74 14.37 -2.17
N ILE A 63 7.93 14.28 -3.24
CA ILE A 63 8.39 14.56 -4.61
C ILE A 63 8.89 16.00 -4.73
N LYS A 64 8.21 16.94 -4.09
CA LYS A 64 8.54 18.37 -4.17
C LYS A 64 9.85 18.72 -3.44
N TYR A 65 10.15 18.06 -2.32
CA TYR A 65 11.26 18.46 -1.45
C TYR A 65 12.47 17.53 -1.49
N ASP A 66 12.29 16.24 -1.71
CA ASP A 66 13.40 15.26 -1.70
C ASP A 66 13.91 14.88 -3.10
N ASN A 67 13.22 15.25 -4.17
CA ASN A 67 13.52 14.82 -5.56
C ASN A 67 13.76 13.30 -5.75
N LYS A 68 13.38 12.49 -4.78
CA LYS A 68 13.54 11.03 -4.81
C LYS A 68 12.21 10.37 -4.43
N PRO A 69 11.52 9.73 -5.38
CA PRO A 69 10.40 8.88 -5.04
C PRO A 69 10.91 7.76 -4.11
N LYS A 70 10.40 7.67 -2.90
CA LYS A 70 10.75 6.60 -1.94
C LYS A 70 10.35 5.20 -2.40
N MET A 71 9.49 5.13 -3.42
CA MET A 71 9.07 3.87 -4.02
C MET A 71 9.30 3.87 -5.53
N PRO A 72 9.86 2.78 -6.08
CA PRO A 72 10.03 2.62 -7.52
C PRO A 72 8.71 2.40 -8.27
N ILE A 73 7.59 2.41 -7.57
CA ILE A 73 6.27 2.15 -8.10
C ILE A 73 5.70 3.47 -8.61
N GLY A 74 6.00 3.80 -9.87
CA GLY A 74 5.54 5.02 -10.50
C GLY A 74 4.25 4.79 -11.30
N CYS A 75 3.21 5.56 -10.98
CA CYS A 75 2.01 5.69 -11.81
C CYS A 75 1.73 7.15 -12.19
N ARG A 76 2.74 7.99 -12.17
CA ARG A 76 2.60 9.43 -12.43
C ARG A 76 2.08 9.72 -13.84
N ASP A 77 2.62 9.01 -14.82
CA ASP A 77 2.22 9.20 -16.23
C ASP A 77 0.82 8.62 -16.47
N ASP A 78 0.44 7.57 -15.74
CA ASP A 78 -0.89 6.99 -15.81
C ASP A 78 -1.92 7.92 -15.16
N ILE A 79 -1.60 8.58 -14.03
CA ILE A 79 -2.43 9.62 -13.41
C ILE A 79 -2.68 10.78 -14.41
N ALA A 80 -1.64 11.21 -15.13
CA ALA A 80 -1.79 12.27 -16.12
C ALA A 80 -2.72 11.83 -17.26
N LYS A 81 -2.59 10.60 -17.76
CA LYS A 81 -3.47 10.07 -18.81
C LYS A 81 -4.92 10.02 -18.38
N VAL A 82 -5.21 9.53 -17.14
CA VAL A 82 -6.59 9.49 -16.64
C VAL A 82 -7.13 10.89 -16.46
N GLY A 83 -6.35 11.82 -15.90
CA GLY A 83 -6.75 13.22 -15.70
C GLY A 83 -7.04 14.00 -16.99
N GLU A 84 -6.48 13.58 -18.13
CA GLU A 84 -6.73 14.16 -19.45
C GLU A 84 -7.85 13.45 -20.23
N SER A 85 -8.35 12.32 -19.70
CA SER A 85 -9.38 11.51 -20.33
C SER A 85 -10.80 11.92 -19.91
N GLU A 86 -11.81 11.39 -20.59
CA GLU A 86 -13.21 11.50 -20.19
C GLU A 86 -13.49 10.84 -18.82
N ASN A 87 -12.57 10.01 -18.33
CA ASN A 87 -12.65 9.28 -17.07
C ASN A 87 -11.97 10.03 -15.90
N ALA A 88 -11.71 11.35 -16.04
CA ALA A 88 -11.06 12.14 -14.98
C ALA A 88 -11.83 12.09 -13.63
N GLU A 89 -13.16 11.95 -13.69
CA GLU A 89 -14.00 11.79 -12.49
C GLU A 89 -13.75 10.46 -11.76
N GLU A 90 -13.21 9.45 -12.43
CA GLU A 90 -12.88 8.15 -11.85
C GLU A 90 -11.66 8.19 -10.94
N LEU A 91 -10.88 9.29 -10.95
CA LEU A 91 -9.84 9.56 -9.94
C LEU A 91 -10.41 10.11 -8.63
N ASP A 92 -11.74 10.20 -8.48
CA ASP A 92 -12.36 10.52 -7.19
C ASP A 92 -11.88 9.53 -6.11
N LEU A 93 -11.55 10.07 -4.94
CA LEU A 93 -10.98 9.27 -3.85
C LEU A 93 -11.96 8.19 -3.36
N ASN A 94 -13.27 8.41 -3.46
CA ASN A 94 -14.25 7.38 -3.06
C ASN A 94 -14.20 6.20 -4.02
N VAL A 95 -14.13 6.45 -5.32
CA VAL A 95 -13.95 5.39 -6.34
C VAL A 95 -12.63 4.65 -6.10
N MET A 96 -11.56 5.38 -5.82
CA MET A 96 -10.25 4.77 -5.54
C MET A 96 -10.28 3.93 -4.26
N VAL A 97 -11.02 4.32 -3.22
CA VAL A 97 -11.21 3.52 -2.01
C VAL A 97 -11.89 2.19 -2.35
N GLU A 98 -12.96 2.21 -3.13
CA GLU A 98 -13.67 1.00 -3.55
C GLU A 98 -12.78 0.06 -4.38
N MET A 99 -12.02 0.60 -5.33
CA MET A 99 -11.09 -0.19 -6.16
C MET A 99 -9.97 -0.81 -5.32
N ILE A 100 -9.42 -0.09 -4.34
CA ILE A 100 -8.40 -0.61 -3.43
C ILE A 100 -9.01 -1.69 -2.52
N ASP A 101 -10.26 -1.54 -2.08
CA ASP A 101 -10.97 -2.56 -1.32
C ASP A 101 -11.08 -3.85 -2.13
N GLU A 102 -11.50 -3.76 -3.39
CA GLU A 102 -11.56 -4.91 -4.30
C GLU A 102 -10.18 -5.54 -4.51
N PHE A 103 -9.14 -4.73 -4.70
CA PHE A 103 -7.76 -5.23 -4.85
C PHE A 103 -7.31 -6.07 -3.67
N TYR A 104 -7.66 -5.68 -2.43
CA TYR A 104 -7.29 -6.39 -1.21
C TYR A 104 -8.23 -7.54 -0.82
N THR A 105 -9.27 -7.82 -1.59
CA THR A 105 -10.06 -9.07 -1.42
C THR A 105 -9.19 -10.32 -1.63
N ARG A 106 -8.16 -10.22 -2.46
CA ARG A 106 -7.15 -11.27 -2.67
C ARG A 106 -6.14 -11.25 -1.53
N LYS A 107 -6.12 -12.28 -0.71
CA LYS A 107 -5.26 -12.37 0.49
C LYS A 107 -3.78 -12.19 0.21
N GLU A 108 -3.29 -12.67 -0.93
CA GLU A 108 -1.91 -12.50 -1.36
C GLU A 108 -1.52 -11.04 -1.59
N ASN A 109 -2.48 -10.17 -1.92
CA ASN A 109 -2.23 -8.74 -2.13
C ASN A 109 -2.01 -7.98 -0.82
N LEU A 110 -2.40 -8.53 0.34
CA LEU A 110 -2.31 -7.83 1.63
C LEU A 110 -0.88 -7.40 2.01
N ILE A 111 0.14 -8.04 1.44
CA ILE A 111 1.54 -7.63 1.66
C ILE A 111 1.97 -6.47 0.75
N ILE A 112 1.19 -6.12 -0.27
CA ILE A 112 1.49 -5.02 -1.19
C ILE A 112 1.24 -3.69 -0.46
N PRO A 113 2.17 -2.72 -0.51
CA PRO A 113 1.93 -1.38 0.03
C PRO A 113 0.68 -0.71 -0.56
N VAL A 114 -0.02 0.10 0.26
CA VAL A 114 -1.24 0.79 -0.19
C VAL A 114 -0.99 1.69 -1.40
N ILE A 115 0.17 2.35 -1.46
CA ILE A 115 0.57 3.13 -2.65
C ILE A 115 0.71 2.26 -3.90
N GLY A 116 1.15 1.01 -3.76
CA GLY A 116 1.22 0.05 -4.87
C GLY A 116 -0.18 -0.36 -5.36
N ALA A 117 -1.10 -0.61 -4.43
CA ALA A 117 -2.51 -0.88 -4.75
C ALA A 117 -3.16 0.32 -5.45
N TYR A 118 -2.93 1.55 -4.96
CA TYR A 118 -3.37 2.78 -5.63
C TYR A 118 -2.85 2.85 -7.07
N CYS A 119 -1.55 2.65 -7.29
CA CYS A 119 -0.99 2.67 -8.64
C CYS A 119 -1.55 1.56 -9.55
N TYR A 120 -1.85 0.39 -9.01
CA TYR A 120 -2.54 -0.66 -9.75
C TYR A 120 -3.90 -0.18 -10.26
N CYS A 121 -4.72 0.41 -9.39
CA CYS A 121 -6.03 0.94 -9.74
C CYS A 121 -5.94 2.07 -10.79
N VAL A 122 -4.97 2.99 -10.63
CA VAL A 122 -4.73 4.05 -11.63
C VAL A 122 -4.36 3.47 -12.99
N LYS A 123 -3.55 2.42 -13.05
CA LYS A 123 -3.18 1.75 -14.31
C LYS A 123 -4.37 1.06 -14.98
N ASP A 124 -5.27 0.50 -14.18
CA ASP A 124 -6.54 -0.07 -14.65
C ASP A 124 -7.40 1.03 -15.31
N LEU A 125 -7.61 2.14 -14.62
CA LEU A 125 -8.32 3.31 -15.15
C LEU A 125 -7.66 3.90 -16.40
N ALA A 126 -6.33 3.87 -16.47
CA ALA A 126 -5.57 4.30 -17.65
C ALA A 126 -5.68 3.32 -18.85
N GLY A 127 -6.43 2.22 -18.69
CA GLY A 127 -6.72 1.26 -19.75
C GLY A 127 -5.62 0.23 -20.01
N LEU A 128 -4.81 -0.09 -19.00
CA LEU A 128 -3.87 -1.20 -19.14
C LEU A 128 -4.62 -2.50 -19.43
N SER A 129 -4.05 -3.35 -20.30
CA SER A 129 -4.65 -4.67 -20.55
C SER A 129 -4.65 -5.54 -19.29
N LEU A 130 -5.63 -6.44 -19.15
CA LEU A 130 -5.67 -7.37 -18.01
C LEU A 130 -4.38 -8.18 -17.86
N LYS A 131 -3.72 -8.50 -18.96
CA LYS A 131 -2.43 -9.21 -18.94
C LYS A 131 -1.33 -8.34 -18.33
N ASP A 132 -1.26 -7.07 -18.70
CA ASP A 132 -0.24 -6.14 -18.22
C ASP A 132 -0.50 -5.75 -16.76
N LEU A 133 -1.78 -5.60 -16.37
CA LEU A 133 -2.19 -5.41 -14.97
C LEU A 133 -1.78 -6.59 -14.09
N GLU A 134 -1.99 -7.81 -14.56
CA GLU A 134 -1.56 -9.00 -13.80
C GLU A 134 -0.04 -9.08 -13.71
N SER A 135 0.69 -8.73 -14.79
CA SER A 135 2.16 -8.64 -14.75
C SER A 135 2.63 -7.62 -13.72
N TYR A 136 2.04 -6.43 -13.72
CA TYR A 136 2.34 -5.38 -12.75
C TYR A 136 2.02 -5.83 -11.30
N ARG A 137 0.91 -6.51 -11.09
CA ARG A 137 0.57 -7.09 -9.78
C ARG A 137 1.63 -8.08 -9.30
N GLN A 138 2.15 -8.93 -10.19
CA GLN A 138 3.22 -9.88 -9.85
C GLN A 138 4.54 -9.16 -9.52
N GLU A 139 4.86 -8.06 -10.20
CA GLU A 139 6.01 -7.22 -9.86
C GLU A 139 5.87 -6.62 -8.45
N LEU A 140 4.67 -6.11 -8.10
CA LEU A 140 4.37 -5.62 -6.76
C LEU A 140 4.51 -6.70 -5.69
N LEU A 141 4.04 -7.92 -5.97
CA LEU A 141 4.19 -9.07 -5.08
C LEU A 141 5.65 -9.48 -4.90
N ALA A 142 6.44 -9.51 -5.99
CA ALA A 142 7.86 -9.82 -5.93
C ALA A 142 8.59 -8.78 -5.08
N PHE A 143 8.38 -7.49 -5.36
CA PHE A 143 8.92 -6.39 -4.56
C PHE A 143 8.57 -6.51 -3.07
N SER A 144 7.37 -6.94 -2.75
CA SER A 144 6.88 -7.03 -1.36
C SER A 144 7.46 -8.21 -0.59
N LYS A 145 8.01 -9.21 -1.27
CA LYS A 145 8.60 -10.42 -0.67
C LYS A 145 10.12 -10.34 -0.47
N GLU A 146 10.81 -9.45 -1.17
CA GLU A 146 12.25 -9.21 -1.02
C GLU A 146 12.56 -8.49 0.30
#